data_997efc254d56eb7a48b93a5825dd94d3
#
_entry.id   997efc254d56eb7a48b93a5825dd94d3
#
_cell.length_a   1.000
_cell.length_b   1.000
_cell.length_c   1.000
_cell.angle_alpha   90.00
_cell.angle_beta   90.00
_cell.angle_gamma   90.00
#
_symmetry.space_group_name_H-M   'P 1'
#
loop_
_entity.id
_entity.type
_entity.pdbx_description
1 polymer ?
#
loop_
_entity_poly.entity_id
_entity_poly.type
_entity_poly.pdbx_seq_one_letter_code
_entity_poly.pdbx_strand_id
1 'polypeptide(L)'
;MLNKRYVEIFNLVKAYPNPFGDEIKVVDGFELIVPQGDIVSIIGHSGCGKSTVLDMVAGLIPFSSGGIIVGGKEIDGPGPDRSVVFQAPCLLPWATSYQNVELGVKRSYPHASKSEKRDLIESSLEMVGLKDAMHKYPGEMSGGMQQRVGIARAIAVKPRMLLLDEPLGRLDSLTRMELQDVILRILDKEKITTMIVTHDPDEAIFMSDRICMMTNGPHAKVGEIMEIEFDRPRNRDEILETDQFYEYRRRLLAFLDECEAEKEERKKTVSA
;
A
#
# COMPACT_ATOMS: atom_id res chain seq x y z
N MET A 1 -9.47 18.25 14.85
CA MET A 1 -9.58 16.82 15.21
C MET A 1 -9.35 16.00 13.94
N LEU A 2 -8.54 14.95 14.00
CA LEU A 2 -8.35 14.01 12.87
C LEU A 2 -9.65 13.24 12.63
N ASN A 3 -9.99 13.01 11.35
CA ASN A 3 -11.18 12.26 10.99
C ASN A 3 -10.97 10.77 11.32
N LYS A 4 -11.72 10.23 12.27
CA LYS A 4 -11.62 8.81 12.67
C LYS A 4 -12.13 7.83 11.61
N ARG A 5 -12.83 8.31 10.59
CA ARG A 5 -13.39 7.55 9.47
C ARG A 5 -12.99 8.21 8.14
N TYR A 6 -11.70 8.34 7.92
CA TYR A 6 -11.20 8.99 6.71
C TYR A 6 -11.37 8.12 5.48
N VAL A 7 -11.09 6.82 5.61
CA VAL A 7 -11.46 5.82 4.61
C VAL A 7 -12.51 4.91 5.21
N GLU A 8 -13.60 4.72 4.51
CA GLU A 8 -14.68 3.81 4.88
C GLU A 8 -14.94 2.88 3.71
N ILE A 9 -14.70 1.60 3.92
CA ILE A 9 -15.02 0.53 2.98
C ILE A 9 -16.13 -0.29 3.61
N PHE A 10 -17.25 -0.46 2.92
CA PHE A 10 -18.41 -1.14 3.46
C PHE A 10 -19.01 -2.12 2.45
N ASN A 11 -19.27 -3.34 2.89
CA ASN A 11 -19.85 -4.42 2.09
C ASN A 11 -19.22 -4.57 0.70
N LEU A 12 -17.90 -4.35 0.59
CA LEU A 12 -17.22 -4.31 -0.69
C LEU A 12 -17.14 -5.70 -1.31
N VAL A 13 -17.64 -5.82 -2.55
CA VAL A 13 -17.64 -7.06 -3.33
C VAL A 13 -16.94 -6.82 -4.66
N LYS A 14 -16.10 -7.77 -5.04
CA LYS A 14 -15.54 -7.87 -6.39
C LYS A 14 -15.72 -9.25 -6.94
N ALA A 15 -16.50 -9.34 -8.02
CA ALA A 15 -16.70 -10.54 -8.80
C ALA A 15 -16.09 -10.38 -10.20
N TYR A 16 -15.61 -11.47 -10.74
CA TYR A 16 -15.12 -11.58 -12.12
C TYR A 16 -15.88 -12.65 -12.86
N PRO A 17 -16.20 -12.44 -14.14
CA PRO A 17 -16.88 -13.45 -14.95
C PRO A 17 -15.98 -14.69 -15.10
N ASN A 18 -16.57 -15.86 -14.91
CA ASN A 18 -15.95 -17.14 -15.21
C ASN A 18 -16.19 -17.48 -16.70
N PRO A 19 -15.23 -18.11 -17.40
CA PRO A 19 -15.42 -18.60 -18.76
C PRO A 19 -16.63 -19.51 -18.95
N PHE A 20 -17.16 -20.13 -17.90
CA PHE A 20 -18.31 -21.03 -17.91
C PHE A 20 -19.66 -20.34 -17.62
N GLY A 21 -19.69 -19.02 -17.47
CA GLY A 21 -20.91 -18.22 -17.30
C GLY A 21 -21.27 -17.84 -15.86
N ASP A 22 -20.60 -18.41 -14.87
CA ASP A 22 -20.77 -18.04 -13.46
C ASP A 22 -19.85 -16.87 -13.08
N GLU A 23 -20.14 -16.18 -11.98
CA GLU A 23 -19.27 -15.17 -11.40
C GLU A 23 -18.44 -15.76 -10.24
N ILE A 24 -17.15 -15.45 -10.22
CA ILE A 24 -16.27 -15.78 -9.08
C ILE A 24 -16.07 -14.52 -8.24
N LYS A 25 -16.60 -14.53 -7.04
CA LYS A 25 -16.35 -13.47 -6.07
C LYS A 25 -14.96 -13.64 -5.47
N VAL A 26 -14.04 -12.77 -5.81
CA VAL A 26 -12.69 -12.72 -5.22
C VAL A 26 -12.76 -12.10 -3.83
N VAL A 27 -13.48 -11.00 -3.70
CA VAL A 27 -13.74 -10.29 -2.44
C VAL A 27 -15.24 -10.28 -2.19
N ASP A 28 -15.69 -10.60 -0.97
CA ASP A 28 -17.11 -10.70 -0.63
C ASP A 28 -17.38 -10.18 0.79
N GLY A 29 -17.93 -8.96 0.88
CA GLY A 29 -18.25 -8.31 2.15
C GLY A 29 -17.01 -7.79 2.90
N PHE A 30 -16.03 -7.21 2.18
CA PHE A 30 -14.87 -6.61 2.83
C PHE A 30 -15.24 -5.27 3.47
N GLU A 31 -14.92 -5.11 4.76
CA GLU A 31 -15.20 -3.91 5.54
C GLU A 31 -13.93 -3.42 6.24
N LEU A 32 -13.59 -2.14 6.11
CA LEU A 32 -12.44 -1.55 6.76
C LEU A 32 -12.64 -0.05 6.98
N ILE A 33 -12.26 0.43 8.17
CA ILE A 33 -12.20 1.85 8.49
C ILE A 33 -10.75 2.23 8.76
N VAL A 34 -10.26 3.27 8.05
CA VAL A 34 -8.92 3.82 8.25
C VAL A 34 -9.04 5.25 8.77
N PRO A 35 -8.53 5.54 9.97
CA PRO A 35 -8.44 6.91 10.47
C PRO A 35 -7.47 7.76 9.64
N GLN A 36 -7.67 9.07 9.68
CA GLN A 36 -6.78 10.01 8.99
C GLN A 36 -5.38 9.99 9.61
N GLY A 37 -4.37 9.80 8.77
CA GLY A 37 -2.97 9.75 9.17
C GLY A 37 -2.50 8.40 9.69
N ASP A 38 -3.39 7.40 9.80
CA ASP A 38 -3.01 6.02 10.14
C ASP A 38 -2.37 5.32 8.94
N ILE A 39 -1.52 4.36 9.26
CA ILE A 39 -0.96 3.38 8.33
C ILE A 39 -1.63 2.04 8.60
N VAL A 40 -2.31 1.49 7.60
CA VAL A 40 -2.96 0.17 7.70
C VAL A 40 -2.35 -0.79 6.71
N SER A 41 -1.80 -1.90 7.18
CA SER A 41 -1.37 -2.99 6.30
C SER A 41 -2.51 -3.98 6.06
N ILE A 42 -2.63 -4.47 4.82
CA ILE A 42 -3.47 -5.60 4.46
C ILE A 42 -2.55 -6.79 4.22
N ILE A 43 -2.71 -7.84 5.01
CA ILE A 43 -1.92 -9.06 4.91
C ILE A 43 -2.82 -10.28 4.69
N GLY A 44 -2.31 -11.29 4.01
CA GLY A 44 -3.02 -12.54 3.70
C GLY A 44 -2.27 -13.31 2.63
N HIS A 45 -2.69 -14.54 2.34
CA HIS A 45 -2.05 -15.40 1.36
C HIS A 45 -2.07 -14.83 -0.07
N SER A 46 -1.14 -15.32 -0.89
CA SER A 46 -1.10 -14.94 -2.30
C SER A 46 -2.41 -15.31 -3.00
N GLY A 47 -2.94 -14.38 -3.79
CA GLY A 47 -4.18 -14.56 -4.54
C GLY A 47 -5.48 -14.39 -3.72
N CYS A 48 -5.44 -13.98 -2.45
CA CYS A 48 -6.67 -13.72 -1.69
C CYS A 48 -7.38 -12.41 -2.05
N GLY A 49 -6.80 -11.55 -2.88
CA GLY A 49 -7.46 -10.33 -3.36
C GLY A 49 -6.98 -9.01 -2.71
N LYS A 50 -5.82 -8.99 -2.01
CA LYS A 50 -5.27 -7.77 -1.39
C LYS A 50 -5.07 -6.63 -2.38
N SER A 51 -4.34 -6.88 -3.48
CA SER A 51 -4.14 -5.90 -4.55
C SER A 51 -5.46 -5.49 -5.21
N THR A 52 -6.42 -6.42 -5.32
CA THR A 52 -7.77 -6.12 -5.82
C THR A 52 -8.48 -5.09 -4.92
N VAL A 53 -8.40 -5.24 -3.60
CA VAL A 53 -8.96 -4.26 -2.66
C VAL A 53 -8.23 -2.91 -2.83
N LEU A 54 -6.90 -2.92 -2.89
CA LEU A 54 -6.11 -1.70 -3.08
C LEU A 54 -6.46 -0.99 -4.39
N ASP A 55 -6.59 -1.73 -5.50
CA ASP A 55 -6.96 -1.20 -6.81
C ASP A 55 -8.37 -0.60 -6.83
N MET A 56 -9.32 -1.21 -6.10
CA MET A 56 -10.66 -0.62 -5.92
C MET A 56 -10.59 0.68 -5.13
N VAL A 57 -9.80 0.75 -4.05
CA VAL A 57 -9.59 1.97 -3.27
C VAL A 57 -8.88 3.04 -4.11
N ALA A 58 -7.96 2.65 -4.98
CA ALA A 58 -7.32 3.56 -5.93
C ALA A 58 -8.29 4.10 -7.00
N GLY A 59 -9.41 3.41 -7.20
CA GLY A 59 -10.36 3.69 -8.28
C GLY A 59 -9.88 3.19 -9.64
N LEU A 60 -8.88 2.29 -9.67
CA LEU A 60 -8.33 1.73 -10.91
C LEU A 60 -9.21 0.65 -11.50
N ILE A 61 -9.95 -0.09 -10.66
CA ILE A 61 -10.95 -1.06 -11.06
C ILE A 61 -12.28 -0.80 -10.35
N PRO A 62 -13.42 -1.01 -11.00
CA PRO A 62 -14.71 -0.88 -10.36
C PRO A 62 -14.97 -2.05 -9.41
N PHE A 63 -15.70 -1.81 -8.33
CA PHE A 63 -16.29 -2.86 -7.48
C PHE A 63 -17.63 -3.33 -8.04
N SER A 64 -18.06 -4.54 -7.66
CA SER A 64 -19.33 -5.11 -8.11
C SER A 64 -20.51 -4.64 -7.25
N SER A 65 -20.30 -4.46 -5.94
CA SER A 65 -21.27 -3.87 -5.00
C SER A 65 -20.56 -3.39 -3.74
N GLY A 66 -21.29 -2.72 -2.85
CA GLY A 66 -20.74 -2.05 -1.69
C GLY A 66 -20.31 -0.61 -2.00
N GLY A 67 -19.43 -0.03 -1.21
CA GLY A 67 -18.96 1.32 -1.45
C GLY A 67 -17.64 1.63 -0.76
N ILE A 68 -16.97 2.67 -1.25
CA ILE A 68 -15.73 3.20 -0.71
C ILE A 68 -15.84 4.72 -0.61
N ILE A 69 -15.63 5.25 0.60
CA ILE A 69 -15.62 6.69 0.87
C ILE A 69 -14.21 7.07 1.30
N VAL A 70 -13.64 8.10 0.70
CA VAL A 70 -12.34 8.67 1.07
C VAL A 70 -12.49 10.16 1.35
N GLY A 71 -12.16 10.59 2.56
CA GLY A 71 -12.28 11.99 2.97
C GLY A 71 -13.71 12.54 2.87
N GLY A 72 -14.72 11.69 3.11
CA GLY A 72 -16.15 12.03 3.05
C GLY A 72 -16.74 12.07 1.63
N LYS A 73 -16.01 11.59 0.62
CA LYS A 73 -16.49 11.48 -0.76
C LYS A 73 -16.44 10.05 -1.23
N GLU A 74 -17.52 9.58 -1.82
CA GLU A 74 -17.54 8.30 -2.51
C GLU A 74 -16.62 8.36 -3.73
N ILE A 75 -15.87 7.26 -3.96
CA ILE A 75 -14.96 7.17 -5.10
C ILE A 75 -15.67 6.55 -6.29
N ASP A 76 -15.51 7.19 -7.45
CA ASP A 76 -16.05 6.75 -8.74
C ASP A 76 -14.94 6.49 -9.78
N GLY A 77 -13.67 6.68 -9.39
CA GLY A 77 -12.50 6.47 -10.25
C GLY A 77 -11.21 7.00 -9.63
N PRO A 78 -10.10 7.03 -10.40
CA PRO A 78 -8.83 7.58 -9.96
C PRO A 78 -8.94 9.07 -9.64
N GLY A 79 -8.34 9.50 -8.54
CA GLY A 79 -8.37 10.89 -8.09
C GLY A 79 -6.99 11.43 -7.71
N PRO A 80 -6.76 12.75 -7.79
CA PRO A 80 -5.49 13.39 -7.43
C PRO A 80 -5.19 13.37 -5.92
N ASP A 81 -6.19 13.05 -5.11
CA ASP A 81 -6.10 12.90 -3.67
C ASP A 81 -5.43 11.59 -3.23
N ARG A 82 -5.31 10.63 -4.16
CA ARG A 82 -4.72 9.30 -3.94
C ARG A 82 -3.56 9.04 -4.90
N SER A 83 -2.47 8.49 -4.38
CA SER A 83 -1.33 8.03 -5.18
C SER A 83 -1.08 6.56 -4.94
N VAL A 84 -0.64 5.84 -5.99
CA VAL A 84 -0.32 4.42 -5.93
C VAL A 84 1.16 4.22 -6.21
N VAL A 85 1.81 3.40 -5.39
CA VAL A 85 3.15 2.84 -5.65
C VAL A 85 2.96 1.34 -5.88
N PHE A 86 3.25 0.89 -7.09
CA PHE A 86 3.14 -0.51 -7.47
C PHE A 86 4.38 -1.31 -7.08
N GLN A 87 4.24 -2.63 -7.02
CA GLN A 87 5.32 -3.58 -6.78
C GLN A 87 6.48 -3.40 -7.78
N ALA A 88 6.17 -3.16 -9.06
CA ALA A 88 7.14 -2.70 -10.03
C ALA A 88 7.14 -1.17 -10.06
N PRO A 89 8.30 -0.49 -10.11
CA PRO A 89 8.36 0.98 -10.10
C PRO A 89 7.63 1.66 -11.24
N CYS A 90 7.36 0.94 -12.33
CA CYS A 90 6.67 1.42 -13.53
C CYS A 90 7.22 2.77 -14.01
N LEU A 91 8.55 2.88 -14.08
CA LEU A 91 9.22 4.07 -14.58
C LEU A 91 9.25 4.08 -16.12
N LEU A 92 9.18 5.26 -16.68
CA LEU A 92 9.39 5.45 -18.11
C LEU A 92 10.90 5.28 -18.41
N PRO A 93 11.30 4.25 -19.16
CA PRO A 93 12.72 3.93 -19.34
C PRO A 93 13.52 4.97 -20.14
N TRP A 94 12.83 5.80 -20.92
CA TRP A 94 13.41 6.90 -21.71
C TRP A 94 13.43 8.25 -20.97
N ALA A 95 12.95 8.29 -19.73
CA ALA A 95 12.90 9.49 -18.91
C ALA A 95 13.83 9.35 -17.70
N THR A 96 14.49 10.45 -17.31
CA THR A 96 15.34 10.49 -16.11
C THR A 96 14.48 10.37 -14.83
N SER A 97 15.10 10.21 -13.66
CA SER A 97 14.43 10.25 -12.36
C SER A 97 13.59 11.52 -12.21
N TYR A 98 14.20 12.67 -12.51
CA TYR A 98 13.54 13.98 -12.51
C TYR A 98 12.30 14.00 -13.41
N GLN A 99 12.45 13.56 -14.65
CA GLN A 99 11.35 13.54 -15.63
C GLN A 99 10.23 12.57 -15.25
N ASN A 100 10.56 11.44 -14.63
CA ASN A 100 9.55 10.51 -14.12
C ASN A 100 8.68 11.13 -13.01
N VAL A 101 9.28 11.90 -12.10
CA VAL A 101 8.56 12.63 -11.05
C VAL A 101 7.80 13.83 -11.64
N GLU A 102 8.41 14.54 -12.60
CA GLU A 102 7.83 15.71 -13.26
C GLU A 102 6.45 15.44 -13.89
N LEU A 103 6.24 14.23 -14.41
CA LEU A 103 4.95 13.84 -15.01
C LEU A 103 3.78 14.03 -14.03
N GLY A 104 3.92 13.52 -12.81
CA GLY A 104 2.90 13.66 -11.78
C GLY A 104 2.70 15.12 -11.39
N VAL A 105 3.81 15.84 -11.16
CA VAL A 105 3.77 17.26 -10.76
C VAL A 105 3.13 18.15 -11.84
N LYS A 106 3.48 17.96 -13.11
CA LYS A 106 2.87 18.73 -14.22
C LYS A 106 1.35 18.51 -14.29
N ARG A 107 0.90 17.29 -14.07
CA ARG A 107 -0.53 16.96 -14.11
C ARG A 107 -1.29 17.51 -12.92
N SER A 108 -0.74 17.40 -11.72
CA SER A 108 -1.41 17.81 -10.47
C SER A 108 -1.35 19.32 -10.23
N TYR A 109 -0.32 20.00 -10.74
CA TYR A 109 -0.13 21.43 -10.55
C TYR A 109 0.00 22.18 -11.89
N PRO A 110 -1.05 22.19 -12.76
CA PRO A 110 -0.96 22.78 -14.10
C PRO A 110 -0.63 24.28 -14.06
N HIS A 111 -1.10 25.00 -13.05
CA HIS A 111 -0.94 26.45 -12.90
C HIS A 111 0.28 26.88 -12.08
N ALA A 112 1.01 25.94 -11.46
CA ALA A 112 2.23 26.27 -10.72
C ALA A 112 3.35 26.75 -11.67
N SER A 113 4.16 27.69 -11.18
CA SER A 113 5.32 28.20 -11.91
C SER A 113 6.37 27.11 -12.16
N LYS A 114 7.30 27.36 -13.05
CA LYS A 114 8.42 26.45 -13.32
C LYS A 114 9.28 26.23 -12.07
N SER A 115 9.49 27.27 -11.25
CA SER A 115 10.26 27.19 -10.01
C SER A 115 9.55 26.28 -9.01
N GLU A 116 8.26 26.51 -8.73
CA GLU A 116 7.48 25.70 -7.79
C GLU A 116 7.44 24.23 -8.19
N LYS A 117 7.28 23.94 -9.49
CA LYS A 117 7.33 22.53 -9.98
C LYS A 117 8.70 21.92 -9.76
N ARG A 118 9.77 22.66 -10.04
CA ARG A 118 11.13 22.21 -9.81
C ARG A 118 11.36 21.90 -8.33
N ASP A 119 10.97 22.81 -7.44
CA ASP A 119 11.16 22.65 -6.00
C ASP A 119 10.41 21.42 -5.46
N LEU A 120 9.19 21.15 -5.96
CA LEU A 120 8.43 19.92 -5.63
C LEU A 120 9.16 18.65 -6.09
N ILE A 121 9.71 18.64 -7.30
CA ILE A 121 10.40 17.48 -7.86
C ILE A 121 11.71 17.22 -7.10
N GLU A 122 12.55 18.24 -6.97
CA GLU A 122 13.86 18.15 -6.33
C GLU A 122 13.72 17.75 -4.85
N SER A 123 12.80 18.38 -4.10
CA SER A 123 12.55 18.03 -2.70
C SER A 123 12.05 16.59 -2.54
N SER A 124 11.19 16.10 -3.45
CA SER A 124 10.69 14.73 -3.38
C SER A 124 11.79 13.71 -3.67
N LEU A 125 12.67 13.97 -4.61
CA LEU A 125 13.83 13.12 -4.89
C LEU A 125 14.85 13.16 -3.74
N GLU A 126 15.05 14.31 -3.13
CA GLU A 126 15.91 14.46 -1.96
C GLU A 126 15.37 13.71 -0.73
N MET A 127 14.04 13.75 -0.49
CA MET A 127 13.40 12.99 0.61
C MET A 127 13.64 11.49 0.53
N VAL A 128 13.74 10.93 -0.68
CA VAL A 128 14.04 9.50 -0.88
C VAL A 128 15.54 9.21 -1.07
N GLY A 129 16.41 10.20 -0.87
CA GLY A 129 17.88 10.06 -0.95
C GLY A 129 18.41 9.94 -2.39
N LEU A 130 17.75 10.54 -3.38
CA LEU A 130 18.14 10.48 -4.79
C LEU A 130 18.60 11.82 -5.37
N LYS A 131 19.09 12.75 -4.53
CA LYS A 131 19.60 14.06 -4.98
C LYS A 131 20.64 13.93 -6.10
N ASP A 132 21.62 13.04 -5.95
CA ASP A 132 22.72 12.85 -6.90
C ASP A 132 22.34 11.95 -8.09
N ALA A 133 21.12 11.43 -8.11
CA ALA A 133 20.61 10.54 -9.16
C ALA A 133 19.43 11.14 -9.95
N MET A 134 19.18 12.44 -9.81
CA MET A 134 18.05 13.11 -10.49
C MET A 134 18.07 12.98 -12.02
N HIS A 135 19.25 12.95 -12.60
CA HIS A 135 19.44 12.91 -14.04
C HIS A 135 19.74 11.51 -14.60
N LYS A 136 19.76 10.47 -13.74
CA LYS A 136 19.94 9.09 -14.18
C LYS A 136 18.67 8.52 -14.80
N TYR A 137 18.85 7.70 -15.81
CA TYR A 137 17.81 6.89 -16.41
C TYR A 137 17.57 5.60 -15.61
N PRO A 138 16.38 4.97 -15.70
CA PRO A 138 16.11 3.71 -14.99
C PRO A 138 17.15 2.62 -15.22
N GLY A 139 17.68 2.48 -16.45
CA GLY A 139 18.70 1.48 -16.77
C GLY A 139 20.07 1.71 -16.11
N GLU A 140 20.30 2.89 -15.52
CA GLU A 140 21.55 3.26 -14.82
C GLU A 140 21.40 3.13 -13.28
N MET A 141 20.24 2.63 -12.79
CA MET A 141 19.89 2.59 -11.39
C MET A 141 19.64 1.16 -10.91
N SER A 142 19.96 0.89 -9.63
CA SER A 142 19.55 -0.35 -8.97
C SER A 142 18.03 -0.42 -8.82
N GLY A 143 17.47 -1.62 -8.59
CA GLY A 143 16.04 -1.80 -8.32
C GLY A 143 15.53 -0.95 -7.15
N GLY A 144 16.33 -0.85 -6.07
CA GLY A 144 16.00 0.00 -4.92
C GLY A 144 15.96 1.48 -5.27
N MET A 145 16.89 1.97 -6.10
CA MET A 145 16.85 3.35 -6.59
C MET A 145 15.63 3.61 -7.47
N GLN A 146 15.29 2.68 -8.35
CA GLN A 146 14.10 2.78 -9.19
C GLN A 146 12.82 2.83 -8.33
N GLN A 147 12.73 2.01 -7.28
CA GLN A 147 11.61 2.03 -6.34
C GLN A 147 11.50 3.37 -5.59
N ARG A 148 12.63 3.91 -5.15
CA ARG A 148 12.70 5.27 -4.55
C ARG A 148 12.17 6.35 -5.51
N VAL A 149 12.46 6.28 -6.80
CA VAL A 149 11.88 7.20 -7.82
C VAL A 149 10.36 7.04 -7.90
N GLY A 150 9.85 5.79 -7.88
CA GLY A 150 8.41 5.51 -7.86
C GLY A 150 7.71 6.13 -6.65
N ILE A 151 8.33 6.03 -5.47
CA ILE A 151 7.83 6.67 -4.24
C ILE A 151 7.92 8.20 -4.36
N ALA A 152 9.05 8.76 -4.82
CA ALA A 152 9.19 10.20 -5.02
C ALA A 152 8.10 10.75 -5.96
N ARG A 153 7.80 10.03 -7.04
CA ARG A 153 6.71 10.38 -7.97
C ARG A 153 5.35 10.41 -7.29
N ALA A 154 5.09 9.45 -6.40
CA ALA A 154 3.82 9.36 -5.68
C ALA A 154 3.66 10.46 -4.62
N ILE A 155 4.73 10.84 -3.90
CA ILE A 155 4.67 11.87 -2.86
C ILE A 155 4.78 13.30 -3.38
N ALA A 156 5.40 13.51 -4.55
CA ALA A 156 5.59 14.84 -5.15
C ALA A 156 4.28 15.55 -5.45
N VAL A 157 3.20 14.81 -5.65
CA VAL A 157 1.86 15.36 -5.87
C VAL A 157 1.12 15.70 -4.57
N LYS A 158 1.76 15.48 -3.40
CA LYS A 158 1.21 15.71 -2.06
C LYS A 158 -0.17 15.06 -1.88
N PRO A 159 -0.27 13.74 -2.06
CA PRO A 159 -1.53 13.04 -1.93
C PRO A 159 -2.01 13.06 -0.48
N ARG A 160 -3.32 13.02 -0.28
CA ARG A 160 -3.91 12.82 1.05
C ARG A 160 -3.90 11.35 1.48
N MET A 161 -3.82 10.45 0.50
CA MET A 161 -3.76 9.01 0.72
C MET A 161 -2.70 8.37 -0.17
N LEU A 162 -1.89 7.48 0.42
CA LEU A 162 -0.88 6.71 -0.27
C LEU A 162 -1.25 5.22 -0.24
N LEU A 163 -1.21 4.59 -1.39
CA LEU A 163 -1.52 3.18 -1.58
C LEU A 163 -0.25 2.48 -2.05
N LEU A 164 0.21 1.49 -1.29
CA LEU A 164 1.47 0.79 -1.54
C LEU A 164 1.17 -0.70 -1.79
N ASP A 165 1.36 -1.17 -3.02
CA ASP A 165 1.17 -2.58 -3.38
C ASP A 165 2.50 -3.32 -3.42
N GLU A 166 2.80 -4.06 -2.36
CA GLU A 166 4.07 -4.81 -2.17
C GLU A 166 5.32 -3.98 -2.55
N PRO A 167 5.46 -2.74 -2.05
CA PRO A 167 6.42 -1.77 -2.59
C PRO A 167 7.87 -2.20 -2.37
N LEU A 168 8.12 -3.17 -1.48
CA LEU A 168 9.45 -3.58 -1.05
C LEU A 168 9.78 -5.04 -1.39
N GLY A 169 8.84 -5.78 -1.98
CA GLY A 169 8.95 -7.23 -2.20
C GLY A 169 10.09 -7.67 -3.12
N ARG A 170 10.65 -6.77 -3.94
CA ARG A 170 11.74 -7.06 -4.89
C ARG A 170 13.13 -6.60 -4.44
N LEU A 171 13.24 -6.12 -3.19
CA LEU A 171 14.47 -5.55 -2.66
C LEU A 171 15.19 -6.57 -1.76
N ASP A 172 16.52 -6.47 -1.73
CA ASP A 172 17.32 -7.15 -0.73
C ASP A 172 17.01 -6.62 0.69
N SER A 173 17.37 -7.39 1.71
CA SER A 173 16.99 -7.10 3.09
C SER A 173 17.46 -5.73 3.60
N LEU A 174 18.70 -5.33 3.29
CA LEU A 174 19.25 -4.05 3.78
C LEU A 174 18.56 -2.87 3.09
N THR A 175 18.46 -2.90 1.76
CA THR A 175 17.76 -1.85 0.98
C THR A 175 16.29 -1.75 1.40
N ARG A 176 15.64 -2.88 1.73
CA ARG A 176 14.26 -2.92 2.22
C ARG A 176 14.13 -2.18 3.55
N MET A 177 14.99 -2.49 4.53
CA MET A 177 14.99 -1.84 5.84
C MET A 177 15.19 -0.33 5.73
N GLU A 178 16.19 0.11 4.96
CA GLU A 178 16.43 1.53 4.72
C GLU A 178 15.21 2.23 4.09
N LEU A 179 14.55 1.57 3.14
CA LEU A 179 13.42 2.17 2.45
C LEU A 179 12.16 2.21 3.32
N GLN A 180 11.94 1.23 4.20
CA GLN A 180 10.92 1.27 5.23
C GLN A 180 11.08 2.50 6.12
N ASP A 181 12.29 2.75 6.62
CA ASP A 181 12.58 3.90 7.49
C ASP A 181 12.38 5.23 6.75
N VAL A 182 12.76 5.29 5.47
CA VAL A 182 12.50 6.47 4.61
C VAL A 182 11.00 6.71 4.45
N ILE A 183 10.24 5.68 4.12
CA ILE A 183 8.78 5.77 3.94
C ILE A 183 8.13 6.23 5.25
N LEU A 184 8.41 5.59 6.37
CA LEU A 184 7.83 5.97 7.67
C LEU A 184 8.11 7.42 8.02
N ARG A 185 9.36 7.89 7.84
CA ARG A 185 9.74 9.29 8.07
C ARG A 185 8.92 10.26 7.21
N ILE A 186 8.68 9.92 5.95
CA ILE A 186 7.87 10.74 5.04
C ILE A 186 6.41 10.76 5.50
N LEU A 187 5.84 9.59 5.80
CA LEU A 187 4.45 9.46 6.24
C LEU A 187 4.19 10.20 7.55
N ASP A 188 5.13 10.13 8.50
CA ASP A 188 5.05 10.84 9.78
C ASP A 188 5.12 12.35 9.60
N LYS A 189 6.01 12.83 8.75
CA LYS A 189 6.18 14.25 8.47
C LYS A 189 4.97 14.85 7.76
N GLU A 190 4.49 14.18 6.72
CA GLU A 190 3.43 14.69 5.85
C GLU A 190 2.01 14.29 6.33
N LYS A 191 1.90 13.42 7.36
CA LYS A 191 0.63 12.90 7.92
C LYS A 191 -0.29 12.29 6.86
N ILE A 192 0.30 11.51 5.95
CA ILE A 192 -0.43 10.87 4.85
C ILE A 192 -1.12 9.61 5.36
N THR A 193 -2.43 9.49 5.14
CA THR A 193 -3.16 8.23 5.38
C THR A 193 -2.68 7.17 4.40
N THR A 194 -2.33 5.98 4.89
CA THR A 194 -1.65 5.00 4.04
C THR A 194 -2.28 3.62 4.16
N MET A 195 -2.46 2.94 3.04
CA MET A 195 -2.74 1.50 3.00
C MET A 195 -1.58 0.79 2.32
N ILE A 196 -1.10 -0.29 2.94
CA ILE A 196 0.02 -1.09 2.45
C ILE A 196 -0.47 -2.52 2.24
N VAL A 197 -0.25 -3.08 1.07
CA VAL A 197 -0.37 -4.51 0.83
C VAL A 197 1.01 -5.13 0.98
N THR A 198 1.13 -6.13 1.83
CA THR A 198 2.37 -6.89 2.01
C THR A 198 2.06 -8.35 2.32
N HIS A 199 3.03 -9.21 2.09
CA HIS A 199 3.01 -10.61 2.53
C HIS A 199 4.05 -10.88 3.64
N ASP A 200 4.79 -9.85 4.06
CA ASP A 200 5.82 -9.92 5.09
C ASP A 200 5.24 -9.49 6.45
N PRO A 201 5.12 -10.43 7.44
CA PRO A 201 4.61 -10.12 8.77
C PRO A 201 5.41 -9.06 9.50
N ASP A 202 6.73 -9.13 9.41
CA ASP A 202 7.62 -8.22 10.12
C ASP A 202 7.52 -6.79 9.56
N GLU A 203 7.35 -6.67 8.23
CA GLU A 203 7.04 -5.40 7.57
C GLU A 203 5.71 -4.82 8.04
N ALA A 204 4.65 -5.64 8.05
CA ALA A 204 3.32 -5.20 8.49
C ALA A 204 3.34 -4.68 9.94
N ILE A 205 3.99 -5.42 10.87
CA ILE A 205 4.09 -5.02 12.28
C ILE A 205 4.92 -3.74 12.43
N PHE A 206 6.06 -3.67 11.75
CA PHE A 206 6.95 -2.53 11.88
C PHE A 206 6.37 -1.23 11.28
N MET A 207 5.66 -1.33 10.15
CA MET A 207 5.22 -0.15 9.42
C MET A 207 3.83 0.37 9.80
N SER A 208 2.95 -0.45 10.40
CA SER A 208 1.53 -0.11 10.49
C SER A 208 1.04 0.18 11.90
N ASP A 209 0.00 1.03 12.01
CA ASP A 209 -0.75 1.22 13.25
C ASP A 209 -1.81 0.14 13.42
N ARG A 210 -2.27 -0.43 12.30
CA ARG A 210 -3.25 -1.52 12.25
C ARG A 210 -2.91 -2.49 11.15
N ILE A 211 -3.16 -3.77 11.39
CA ILE A 211 -3.01 -4.83 10.39
C ILE A 211 -4.39 -5.45 10.14
N CYS A 212 -4.86 -5.32 8.90
CA CYS A 212 -6.04 -5.99 8.40
C CYS A 212 -5.64 -7.36 7.85
N MET A 213 -5.98 -8.42 8.57
CA MET A 213 -5.73 -9.80 8.16
C MET A 213 -6.87 -10.31 7.29
N MET A 214 -6.56 -10.66 6.06
CA MET A 214 -7.53 -11.03 5.03
C MET A 214 -7.63 -12.55 4.91
N THR A 215 -8.85 -13.10 4.89
CA THR A 215 -9.10 -14.54 4.71
C THR A 215 -8.72 -14.99 3.30
N ASN A 216 -8.65 -16.32 3.08
CA ASN A 216 -8.38 -16.86 1.75
C ASN A 216 -9.55 -16.62 0.78
N GLY A 217 -9.19 -16.47 -0.52
CA GLY A 217 -10.17 -16.52 -1.61
C GLY A 217 -10.59 -17.97 -1.96
N PRO A 218 -11.66 -18.13 -2.75
CA PRO A 218 -12.63 -17.12 -3.11
C PRO A 218 -13.48 -16.66 -1.92
N HIS A 219 -14.23 -15.56 -2.08
CA HIS A 219 -15.02 -14.92 -1.01
C HIS A 219 -14.16 -14.37 0.13
N ALA A 220 -13.00 -13.82 -0.19
CA ALA A 220 -12.12 -13.24 0.81
C ALA A 220 -12.74 -11.99 1.45
N LYS A 221 -12.54 -11.88 2.75
CA LYS A 221 -13.04 -10.77 3.58
C LYS A 221 -12.04 -10.44 4.69
N VAL A 222 -12.32 -9.43 5.48
CA VAL A 222 -11.56 -9.17 6.71
C VAL A 222 -11.82 -10.31 7.68
N GLY A 223 -10.77 -10.99 8.09
CA GLY A 223 -10.83 -12.00 9.15
C GLY A 223 -10.63 -11.38 10.51
N GLU A 224 -9.58 -10.59 10.65
CA GLU A 224 -9.24 -9.92 11.89
C GLU A 224 -8.56 -8.57 11.63
N ILE A 225 -8.73 -7.59 12.53
CA ILE A 225 -7.98 -6.34 12.57
C ILE A 225 -7.17 -6.31 13.86
N MET A 226 -5.84 -6.24 13.75
CA MET A 226 -4.93 -6.15 14.89
C MET A 226 -4.40 -4.73 15.01
N GLU A 227 -4.55 -4.12 16.18
CA GLU A 227 -3.95 -2.81 16.50
C GLU A 227 -2.52 -3.00 16.94
N ILE A 228 -1.61 -2.14 16.48
CA ILE A 228 -0.19 -2.14 16.79
C ILE A 228 0.13 -0.93 17.65
N GLU A 229 0.48 -1.16 18.90
CA GLU A 229 0.66 -0.13 19.93
C GLU A 229 2.13 0.31 20.05
N PHE A 230 2.80 0.55 18.91
CA PHE A 230 4.12 1.16 18.90
C PHE A 230 4.03 2.64 18.57
N ASP A 231 4.65 3.48 19.39
CA ASP A 231 4.70 4.92 19.20
C ASP A 231 5.45 5.31 17.93
N ARG A 232 5.15 6.49 17.41
CA ARG A 232 5.86 7.11 16.29
C ARG A 232 6.65 8.34 16.77
N PRO A 233 7.89 8.59 16.27
CA PRO A 233 8.56 7.81 15.23
C PRO A 233 9.06 6.45 15.73
N ARG A 234 8.96 5.43 14.90
CA ARG A 234 9.35 4.06 15.24
C ARG A 234 10.86 3.89 15.18
N ASN A 235 11.42 3.29 16.23
CA ASN A 235 12.82 2.87 16.29
C ASN A 235 12.88 1.35 16.08
N ARG A 236 13.50 0.92 14.98
CA ARG A 236 13.58 -0.48 14.60
C ARG A 236 14.26 -1.34 15.66
N ASP A 237 15.42 -0.89 16.15
CA ASP A 237 16.21 -1.68 17.08
C ASP A 237 15.44 -1.88 18.40
N GLU A 238 14.80 -0.83 18.90
CA GLU A 238 13.98 -0.91 20.11
C GLU A 238 12.76 -1.82 19.92
N ILE A 239 12.02 -1.71 18.81
CA ILE A 239 10.80 -2.48 18.55
C ILE A 239 11.11 -3.97 18.41
N LEU A 240 12.16 -4.34 17.66
CA LEU A 240 12.52 -5.73 17.41
C LEU A 240 13.03 -6.46 18.66
N GLU A 241 13.44 -5.74 19.71
CA GLU A 241 13.87 -6.32 20.99
C GLU A 241 12.70 -6.56 21.97
N THR A 242 11.47 -6.12 21.65
CA THR A 242 10.32 -6.22 22.55
C THR A 242 9.62 -7.59 22.45
N ASP A 243 9.15 -8.10 23.59
CA ASP A 243 8.28 -9.28 23.62
C ASP A 243 6.97 -9.04 22.85
N GLN A 244 6.48 -7.78 22.84
CA GLN A 244 5.26 -7.36 22.16
C GLN A 244 5.37 -7.57 20.64
N PHE A 245 6.54 -7.30 20.03
CA PHE A 245 6.77 -7.56 18.60
C PHE A 245 6.58 -9.05 18.28
N TYR A 246 7.16 -9.93 19.10
CA TYR A 246 7.04 -11.36 18.91
C TYR A 246 5.64 -11.90 19.20
N GLU A 247 4.88 -11.25 20.08
CA GLU A 247 3.48 -11.59 20.33
C GLU A 247 2.60 -11.27 19.11
N TYR A 248 2.73 -10.06 18.55
CA TYR A 248 2.04 -9.67 17.31
C TYR A 248 2.40 -10.62 16.17
N ARG A 249 3.69 -10.93 16.01
CA ARG A 249 4.18 -11.84 14.97
C ARG A 249 3.57 -13.22 15.10
N ARG A 250 3.53 -13.77 16.30
CA ARG A 250 2.94 -15.09 16.58
C ARG A 250 1.45 -15.12 16.25
N ARG A 251 0.70 -14.10 16.67
CA ARG A 251 -0.73 -13.99 16.39
C ARG A 251 -1.01 -13.91 14.89
N LEU A 252 -0.23 -13.12 14.17
CA LEU A 252 -0.35 -12.96 12.73
C LEU A 252 -0.03 -14.24 11.98
N LEU A 253 1.06 -14.95 12.35
CA LEU A 253 1.41 -16.23 11.75
C LEU A 253 0.36 -17.30 12.04
N ALA A 254 -0.17 -17.38 13.28
CA ALA A 254 -1.23 -18.31 13.63
C ALA A 254 -2.48 -18.11 12.76
N PHE A 255 -2.91 -16.86 12.53
CA PHE A 255 -4.03 -16.56 11.63
C PHE A 255 -3.76 -17.02 10.19
N LEU A 256 -2.55 -16.81 9.67
CA LEU A 256 -2.20 -17.24 8.33
C LEU A 256 -2.20 -18.77 8.22
N ASP A 257 -1.66 -19.47 9.21
CA ASP A 257 -1.63 -20.95 9.26
C ASP A 257 -3.05 -21.52 9.31
N GLU A 258 -3.95 -20.93 10.12
CA GLU A 258 -5.38 -21.31 10.15
C GLU A 258 -6.04 -21.14 8.79
N CYS A 259 -5.83 -20.02 8.13
CA CYS A 259 -6.32 -19.79 6.78
C CYS A 259 -5.81 -20.83 5.77
N GLU A 260 -4.52 -21.23 5.83
CA GLU A 260 -3.99 -22.23 4.91
C GLU A 260 -4.58 -23.62 5.18
N ALA A 261 -4.77 -23.99 6.44
CA ALA A 261 -5.41 -25.26 6.83
C ALA A 261 -6.85 -25.35 6.27
N GLU A 262 -7.65 -24.29 6.43
CA GLU A 262 -9.01 -24.23 5.87
C GLU A 262 -9.02 -24.38 4.34
N LYS A 263 -8.05 -23.78 3.66
CA LYS A 263 -7.92 -23.88 2.20
C LYS A 263 -7.59 -25.31 1.74
N GLU A 264 -6.75 -26.02 2.47
CA GLU A 264 -6.43 -27.41 2.20
C GLU A 264 -7.63 -28.34 2.42
N GLU A 265 -8.39 -28.13 3.49
CA GLU A 265 -9.63 -28.88 3.75
C GLU A 265 -10.67 -28.71 2.66
N ARG A 266 -10.89 -27.46 2.20
CA ARG A 266 -11.80 -27.18 1.08
C ARG A 266 -11.37 -27.90 -0.20
N LYS A 267 -10.07 -27.93 -0.52
CA LYS A 267 -9.56 -28.67 -1.70
C LYS A 267 -9.83 -30.17 -1.60
N LYS A 268 -9.66 -30.77 -0.43
CA LYS A 268 -9.94 -32.20 -0.21
C LYS A 268 -11.42 -32.51 -0.39
N THR A 269 -12.31 -31.65 0.10
CA THR A 269 -13.77 -31.82 -0.01
C THR A 269 -14.28 -31.69 -1.45
N VAL A 270 -13.66 -30.87 -2.29
CA VAL A 270 -14.04 -30.69 -3.72
C VAL A 270 -13.49 -31.83 -4.59
N SER A 271 -12.46 -32.55 -4.13
CA SER A 271 -11.81 -33.64 -4.87
C SER A 271 -12.38 -35.03 -4.52
N ALA A 272 -13.26 -35.13 -3.53
CA ALA A 272 -13.97 -36.34 -3.11
C ALA A 272 -15.40 -36.37 -3.65
#